data_efbd36f3da4b2a9885e28b046fec540f
#
_entry.id   efbd36f3da4b2a9885e28b046fec540f
#
_cell.length_a   1.000
_cell.length_b   1.000
_cell.length_c   1.000
_cell.angle_alpha   90.00
_cell.angle_beta   90.00
_cell.angle_gamma   90.00
#
_symmetry.space_group_name_H-M   'P 1'
#
loop_
_entity.id
_entity.type
_entity.pdbx_description
1 polymer ?
#
loop_
_entity_poly.entity_id
_entity_poly.type
_entity_poly.pdbx_seq_one_letter_code
_entity_poly.pdbx_strand_id
1 'polypeptide(L)'
;IDLFDKLMVKPQPIVKIGMELYYGLGQVIVKEAKKRGFKVFLDLKLYDIPNTVHRAMAAIGRLGIDFTTIHAAGGSEMLIAGLAGLEEGAKEAGVEPAKLLAITQLTSIDEKILHEQQHVDLSLIESVQSYARLAEKVGLAGVVCSAHEIKAIREVTGDDFLCVTPGIRPTHAIKDDQ
;
A
#
# COMPACT_ATOMS: atom_id res chain seq x y z
N ILE A 1 -5.62 -15.40 -15.62
CA ILE A 1 -4.38 -16.02 -16.14
C ILE A 1 -4.06 -15.40 -17.50
N ASP A 2 -4.98 -15.33 -18.43
CA ASP A 2 -4.78 -14.74 -19.76
C ASP A 2 -4.28 -13.28 -19.73
N LEU A 3 -4.62 -12.52 -18.69
CA LEU A 3 -4.11 -11.16 -18.50
C LEU A 3 -2.60 -11.16 -18.22
N PHE A 4 -2.10 -12.07 -17.39
CA PHE A 4 -0.67 -12.15 -17.12
C PHE A 4 0.14 -12.46 -18.40
N ASP A 5 -0.38 -13.32 -19.27
CA ASP A 5 0.28 -13.66 -20.53
C ASP A 5 0.37 -12.44 -21.45
N LYS A 6 -0.65 -11.56 -21.45
CA LYS A 6 -0.65 -10.29 -22.19
C LYS A 6 0.31 -9.24 -21.60
N LEU A 7 0.61 -9.33 -20.31
CA LEU A 7 1.52 -8.41 -19.59
C LEU A 7 3.00 -8.85 -19.64
N MET A 8 3.32 -9.95 -20.31
CA MET A 8 4.70 -10.43 -20.54
C MET A 8 5.43 -9.56 -21.57
N VAL A 9 5.54 -8.26 -21.29
CA VAL A 9 6.22 -7.24 -22.12
C VAL A 9 7.52 -6.78 -21.47
N LYS A 10 8.38 -6.08 -22.21
CA LYS A 10 9.62 -5.49 -21.68
C LYS A 10 9.56 -3.95 -21.75
N PRO A 11 9.87 -3.23 -20.67
CA PRO A 11 10.12 -3.74 -19.32
C PRO A 11 8.86 -4.40 -18.72
N GLN A 12 9.06 -5.46 -17.93
CA GLN A 12 7.94 -6.13 -17.29
C GLN A 12 7.32 -5.23 -16.20
N PRO A 13 5.99 -5.01 -16.23
CA PRO A 13 5.33 -4.16 -15.25
C PRO A 13 5.26 -4.83 -13.87
N ILE A 14 5.10 -4.00 -12.83
CA ILE A 14 4.67 -4.48 -11.51
C ILE A 14 3.16 -4.70 -11.58
N VAL A 15 2.69 -5.87 -11.20
CA VAL A 15 1.26 -6.17 -11.18
C VAL A 15 0.67 -5.88 -9.79
N LYS A 16 -0.40 -5.08 -9.76
CA LYS A 16 -1.15 -4.83 -8.53
C LYS A 16 -2.30 -5.81 -8.41
N ILE A 17 -2.35 -6.52 -7.27
CA ILE A 17 -3.43 -7.44 -6.89
C ILE A 17 -4.18 -6.79 -5.74
N GLY A 18 -5.41 -6.36 -6.00
CA GLY A 18 -6.28 -5.75 -5.00
C GLY A 18 -7.12 -6.76 -4.23
N MET A 19 -7.93 -6.23 -3.29
CA MET A 19 -8.77 -7.03 -2.39
C MET A 19 -9.73 -7.96 -3.14
N GLU A 20 -10.44 -7.47 -4.15
CA GLU A 20 -11.43 -8.24 -4.90
C GLU A 20 -10.81 -9.53 -5.47
N LEU A 21 -9.70 -9.39 -6.20
CA LEU A 21 -9.04 -10.52 -6.83
C LEU A 21 -8.41 -11.47 -5.79
N TYR A 22 -7.83 -10.90 -4.73
CA TYR A 22 -7.20 -11.69 -3.67
C TYR A 22 -8.24 -12.46 -2.84
N TYR A 23 -9.35 -11.85 -2.45
CA TYR A 23 -10.40 -12.53 -1.71
C TYR A 23 -11.15 -13.56 -2.56
N GLY A 24 -11.24 -13.35 -3.87
CA GLY A 24 -11.82 -14.32 -4.79
C GLY A 24 -10.97 -15.56 -5.05
N LEU A 25 -9.64 -15.40 -5.14
CA LEU A 25 -8.70 -16.45 -5.56
C LEU A 25 -7.66 -16.84 -4.48
N GLY A 26 -7.56 -16.09 -3.41
CA GLY A 26 -6.57 -16.31 -2.36
C GLY A 26 -5.14 -16.16 -2.85
N GLN A 27 -4.22 -16.84 -2.18
CA GLN A 27 -2.78 -16.76 -2.48
C GLN A 27 -2.40 -17.33 -3.86
N VAL A 28 -3.28 -18.09 -4.49
CA VAL A 28 -2.99 -18.72 -5.78
C VAL A 28 -2.64 -17.68 -6.84
N ILE A 29 -3.38 -16.56 -6.88
CA ILE A 29 -3.12 -15.51 -7.86
C ILE A 29 -1.75 -14.84 -7.67
N VAL A 30 -1.31 -14.67 -6.41
CA VAL A 30 0.01 -14.11 -6.08
C VAL A 30 1.11 -15.08 -6.53
N LYS A 31 0.97 -16.37 -6.18
CA LYS A 31 1.92 -17.41 -6.57
C LYS A 31 2.04 -17.54 -8.10
N GLU A 32 0.92 -17.42 -8.81
CA GLU A 32 0.89 -17.47 -10.26
C GLU A 32 1.59 -16.27 -10.91
N ALA A 33 1.43 -15.06 -10.35
CA ALA A 33 2.16 -13.87 -10.78
C ALA A 33 3.68 -14.03 -10.52
N LYS A 34 4.07 -14.45 -9.33
CA LYS A 34 5.49 -14.68 -8.96
C LYS A 34 6.13 -15.77 -9.82
N LYS A 35 5.43 -16.87 -10.13
CA LYS A 35 5.91 -17.94 -11.00
C LYS A 35 6.26 -17.43 -12.40
N ARG A 36 5.56 -16.40 -12.89
CA ARG A 36 5.84 -15.74 -14.18
C ARG A 36 6.90 -14.63 -14.07
N GLY A 37 7.50 -14.45 -12.91
CA GLY A 37 8.56 -13.46 -12.69
C GLY A 37 8.06 -12.04 -12.47
N PHE A 38 6.75 -11.81 -12.30
CA PHE A 38 6.24 -10.48 -12.00
C PHE A 38 6.68 -10.01 -10.59
N LYS A 39 6.99 -8.72 -10.51
CA LYS A 39 6.92 -8.00 -9.24
C LYS A 39 5.47 -7.80 -8.87
N VAL A 40 5.13 -8.01 -7.59
CA VAL A 40 3.75 -7.99 -7.11
C VAL A 40 3.57 -6.90 -6.06
N PHE A 41 2.59 -6.04 -6.31
CA PHE A 41 2.04 -5.13 -5.33
C PHE A 41 0.72 -5.70 -4.79
N LEU A 42 0.74 -6.25 -3.57
CA LEU A 42 -0.46 -6.80 -2.92
C LEU A 42 -1.14 -5.72 -2.09
N ASP A 43 -2.24 -5.17 -2.60
CA ASP A 43 -2.92 -4.00 -2.06
C ASP A 43 -4.17 -4.39 -1.26
N LEU A 44 -3.97 -4.79 0.01
CA LEU A 44 -5.04 -5.25 0.92
C LEU A 44 -5.43 -4.24 2.00
N LYS A 45 -4.65 -3.17 2.18
CA LYS A 45 -4.94 -2.05 3.11
C LYS A 45 -5.28 -2.54 4.52
N LEU A 46 -4.38 -3.32 5.15
CA LEU A 46 -4.62 -3.88 6.48
C LEU A 46 -4.92 -2.79 7.51
N TYR A 47 -5.95 -3.05 8.32
CA TYR A 47 -6.38 -2.18 9.39
C TYR A 47 -7.09 -3.01 10.46
N ASP A 48 -6.42 -3.26 11.57
CA ASP A 48 -6.92 -4.05 12.71
C ASP A 48 -6.03 -3.76 13.94
N ILE A 49 -6.30 -4.39 15.08
CA ILE A 49 -5.41 -4.28 16.25
C ILE A 49 -3.99 -4.80 15.93
N PRO A 50 -2.96 -4.26 16.61
CA PRO A 50 -1.56 -4.54 16.26
C PRO A 50 -1.20 -6.02 16.13
N ASN A 51 -1.65 -6.87 17.04
CA ASN A 51 -1.34 -8.31 17.01
C ASN A 51 -1.96 -9.03 15.80
N THR A 52 -3.18 -8.66 15.39
CA THR A 52 -3.84 -9.21 14.19
C THR A 52 -3.08 -8.79 12.94
N VAL A 53 -2.71 -7.51 12.85
CA VAL A 53 -1.96 -6.97 11.72
C VAL A 53 -0.57 -7.61 11.63
N HIS A 54 0.13 -7.79 12.74
CA HIS A 54 1.42 -8.50 12.78
C HIS A 54 1.32 -9.88 12.14
N ARG A 55 0.37 -10.70 12.59
CA ARG A 55 0.18 -12.07 12.08
C ARG A 55 -0.23 -12.11 10.61
N ALA A 56 -1.10 -11.18 10.20
CA ALA A 56 -1.51 -11.06 8.81
C ALA A 56 -0.34 -10.64 7.91
N MET A 57 0.47 -9.67 8.36
CA MET A 57 1.67 -9.24 7.64
C MET A 57 2.74 -10.34 7.57
N ALA A 58 2.90 -11.17 8.61
CA ALA A 58 3.78 -12.34 8.55
C ALA A 58 3.32 -13.34 7.47
N ALA A 59 2.01 -13.59 7.38
CA ALA A 59 1.46 -14.42 6.32
C ALA A 59 1.71 -13.83 4.91
N ILE A 60 1.61 -12.52 4.77
CA ILE A 60 1.90 -11.78 3.53
C ILE A 60 3.40 -11.83 3.20
N GLY A 61 4.27 -11.61 4.19
CA GLY A 61 5.72 -11.65 4.02
C GLY A 61 6.23 -12.96 3.42
N ARG A 62 5.63 -14.09 3.82
CA ARG A 62 5.98 -15.41 3.26
C ARG A 62 5.65 -15.58 1.77
N LEU A 63 4.88 -14.67 1.16
CA LEU A 63 4.53 -14.75 -0.26
C LEU A 63 5.63 -14.23 -1.19
N GLY A 64 6.67 -13.58 -0.67
CA GLY A 64 7.77 -13.01 -1.46
C GLY A 64 7.30 -11.93 -2.43
N ILE A 65 6.32 -11.14 -2.04
CA ILE A 65 5.83 -9.98 -2.80
C ILE A 65 6.79 -8.80 -2.70
N ASP A 66 6.57 -7.76 -3.49
CA ASP A 66 7.49 -6.62 -3.55
C ASP A 66 6.94 -5.38 -2.81
N PHE A 67 5.61 -5.21 -2.78
CA PHE A 67 4.93 -4.11 -2.08
C PHE A 67 3.65 -4.60 -1.42
N THR A 68 3.31 -4.03 -0.26
CA THR A 68 1.98 -4.20 0.37
C THR A 68 1.56 -2.94 1.11
N THR A 69 0.32 -2.89 1.58
CA THR A 69 -0.30 -1.70 2.16
C THR A 69 -0.87 -1.92 3.55
N ILE A 70 -0.83 -0.84 4.35
CA ILE A 70 -1.38 -0.74 5.70
C ILE A 70 -2.01 0.64 5.87
N HIS A 71 -3.08 0.80 6.65
CA HIS A 71 -3.64 2.11 6.93
C HIS A 71 -2.84 2.87 7.99
N ALA A 72 -2.43 4.13 7.70
CA ALA A 72 -1.74 4.99 8.68
C ALA A 72 -2.63 5.32 9.89
N ALA A 73 -3.95 5.38 9.70
CA ALA A 73 -4.93 5.67 10.73
C ALA A 73 -4.93 4.69 11.92
N GLY A 74 -4.31 3.52 11.79
CA GLY A 74 -4.14 2.57 12.87
C GLY A 74 -3.10 2.96 13.92
N GLY A 75 -2.35 4.04 13.69
CA GLY A 75 -1.37 4.58 14.63
C GLY A 75 -0.04 3.81 14.65
N SER A 76 0.92 4.36 15.40
CA SER A 76 2.31 3.88 15.41
C SER A 76 2.45 2.42 15.82
N GLU A 77 1.72 1.97 16.84
CA GLU A 77 1.84 0.59 17.33
C GLU A 77 1.42 -0.43 16.26
N MET A 78 0.32 -0.15 15.55
CA MET A 78 -0.13 -1.02 14.46
C MET A 78 0.85 -1.02 13.29
N LEU A 79 1.41 0.13 12.92
CA LEU A 79 2.38 0.25 11.83
C LEU A 79 3.67 -0.51 12.16
N ILE A 80 4.20 -0.35 13.37
CA ILE A 80 5.40 -1.07 13.84
C ILE A 80 5.14 -2.58 13.86
N ALA A 81 4.00 -3.01 14.40
CA ALA A 81 3.63 -4.41 14.43
C ALA A 81 3.50 -5.00 13.01
N GLY A 82 2.91 -4.23 12.09
CA GLY A 82 2.80 -4.63 10.69
C GLY A 82 4.14 -4.80 10.00
N LEU A 83 5.05 -3.84 10.18
CA LEU A 83 6.40 -3.91 9.63
C LEU A 83 7.17 -5.13 10.17
N ALA A 84 7.17 -5.32 11.49
CA ALA A 84 7.83 -6.45 12.14
C ALA A 84 7.28 -7.80 11.65
N GLY A 85 5.95 -7.93 11.53
CA GLY A 85 5.35 -9.15 10.99
C GLY A 85 5.74 -9.42 9.54
N LEU A 86 5.78 -8.40 8.70
CA LEU A 86 6.18 -8.51 7.29
C LEU A 86 7.62 -9.03 7.16
N GLU A 87 8.53 -8.48 7.95
CA GLU A 87 9.95 -8.89 8.00
C GLU A 87 10.12 -10.31 8.54
N GLU A 88 9.40 -10.67 9.62
CA GLU A 88 9.39 -12.01 10.19
C GLU A 88 8.97 -13.06 9.15
N GLY A 89 7.84 -12.83 8.46
CA GLY A 89 7.34 -13.75 7.46
C GLY A 89 8.28 -13.90 6.26
N ALA A 90 8.90 -12.81 5.81
CA ALA A 90 9.89 -12.84 4.74
C ALA A 90 11.14 -13.65 5.14
N LYS A 91 11.63 -13.43 6.36
CA LYS A 91 12.77 -14.18 6.93
C LYS A 91 12.48 -15.67 7.03
N GLU A 92 11.29 -16.04 7.52
CA GLU A 92 10.86 -17.46 7.61
C GLU A 92 10.83 -18.15 6.23
N ALA A 93 10.43 -17.41 5.20
CA ALA A 93 10.36 -17.94 3.83
C ALA A 93 11.70 -17.84 3.07
N GLY A 94 12.73 -17.20 3.64
CA GLY A 94 14.01 -16.97 2.97
C GLY A 94 13.92 -16.05 1.76
N VAL A 95 13.03 -15.06 1.80
CA VAL A 95 12.83 -14.05 0.75
C VAL A 95 13.11 -12.64 1.25
N GLU A 96 13.33 -11.70 0.32
CA GLU A 96 13.46 -10.29 0.69
C GLU A 96 12.13 -9.74 1.22
N PRO A 97 12.14 -8.92 2.29
CA PRO A 97 10.93 -8.30 2.79
C PRO A 97 10.35 -7.29 1.80
N ALA A 98 9.03 -7.31 1.65
CA ALA A 98 8.32 -6.36 0.82
C ALA A 98 8.41 -4.94 1.39
N LYS A 99 8.34 -3.94 0.52
CA LYS A 99 8.18 -2.53 0.92
C LYS A 99 6.76 -2.31 1.44
N LEU A 100 6.65 -1.90 2.71
CA LEU A 100 5.37 -1.55 3.34
C LEU A 100 5.04 -0.09 3.07
N LEU A 101 3.85 0.17 2.49
CA LEU A 101 3.36 1.50 2.17
C LEU A 101 2.14 1.82 3.05
N ALA A 102 2.13 3.00 3.65
CA ALA A 102 0.95 3.45 4.40
C ALA A 102 -0.07 4.12 3.48
N ILE A 103 -1.35 3.79 3.65
CA ILE A 103 -2.45 4.57 3.10
C ILE A 103 -2.62 5.79 3.99
N THR A 104 -2.53 6.99 3.42
CA THR A 104 -2.76 8.25 4.14
C THR A 104 -4.26 8.51 4.29
N GLN A 105 -4.87 9.16 3.31
CA GLN A 105 -6.32 9.24 3.18
C GLN A 105 -6.72 8.58 1.84
N LEU A 106 -7.90 7.95 1.82
CA LEU A 106 -8.42 7.39 0.57
C LEU A 106 -8.80 8.53 -0.38
N THR A 107 -8.62 8.34 -1.68
CA THR A 107 -8.97 9.35 -2.70
C THR A 107 -10.45 9.72 -2.74
N SER A 108 -11.30 8.93 -2.09
CA SER A 108 -12.73 9.19 -1.89
C SER A 108 -13.05 10.07 -0.67
N ILE A 109 -12.06 10.41 0.16
CA ILE A 109 -12.22 11.27 1.33
C ILE A 109 -12.02 12.73 0.90
N ASP A 110 -13.03 13.54 1.14
CA ASP A 110 -12.98 15.00 1.02
C ASP A 110 -12.99 15.66 2.40
N GLU A 111 -12.87 16.99 2.45
CA GLU A 111 -12.89 17.77 3.70
C GLU A 111 -14.17 17.52 4.51
N LYS A 112 -15.30 17.33 3.85
CA LYS A 112 -16.58 17.07 4.53
C LYS A 112 -16.58 15.71 5.24
N ILE A 113 -16.15 14.66 4.55
CA ILE A 113 -16.04 13.32 5.13
C ILE A 113 -15.02 13.31 6.27
N LEU A 114 -13.87 13.99 6.08
CA LEU A 114 -12.82 14.10 7.09
C LEU A 114 -13.35 14.73 8.39
N HIS A 115 -14.05 15.87 8.29
CA HIS A 115 -14.56 16.60 9.46
C HIS A 115 -15.81 15.97 10.07
N GLU A 116 -16.83 15.68 9.23
CA GLU A 116 -18.14 15.27 9.74
C GLU A 116 -18.24 13.79 10.10
N GLN A 117 -17.43 12.91 9.46
CA GLN A 117 -17.56 11.45 9.62
C GLN A 117 -16.33 10.82 10.28
N GLN A 118 -15.13 11.32 9.98
CA GLN A 118 -13.91 10.87 10.66
C GLN A 118 -13.60 11.68 11.93
N HIS A 119 -14.27 12.82 12.13
CA HIS A 119 -14.10 13.73 13.29
C HIS A 119 -12.67 14.23 13.46
N VAL A 120 -12.01 14.56 12.34
CA VAL A 120 -10.64 15.09 12.31
C VAL A 120 -10.68 16.59 12.04
N ASP A 121 -10.14 17.40 12.95
CA ASP A 121 -10.12 18.88 12.86
C ASP A 121 -9.00 19.44 11.99
N LEU A 122 -8.18 18.59 11.36
CA LEU A 122 -7.15 19.00 10.41
C LEU A 122 -7.75 19.17 9.00
N SER A 123 -7.14 20.01 8.18
CA SER A 123 -7.42 19.96 6.74
C SER A 123 -6.96 18.62 6.13
N LEU A 124 -7.51 18.26 4.98
CA LEU A 124 -7.14 17.00 4.31
C LEU A 124 -5.63 16.91 4.07
N ILE A 125 -5.01 18.00 3.65
CA ILE A 125 -3.58 18.03 3.37
C ILE A 125 -2.72 17.91 4.66
N GLU A 126 -3.13 18.53 5.76
CA GLU A 126 -2.46 18.39 7.05
C GLU A 126 -2.59 16.97 7.61
N SER A 127 -3.75 16.34 7.43
CA SER A 127 -3.97 14.93 7.78
C SER A 127 -3.05 14.01 6.99
N VAL A 128 -2.95 14.21 5.67
CA VAL A 128 -2.04 13.45 4.78
C VAL A 128 -0.58 13.63 5.20
N GLN A 129 -0.14 14.86 5.47
CA GLN A 129 1.22 15.15 5.95
C GLN A 129 1.51 14.50 7.30
N SER A 130 0.54 14.53 8.22
CA SER A 130 0.67 13.90 9.54
C SER A 130 0.88 12.39 9.42
N TYR A 131 0.10 11.73 8.58
CA TYR A 131 0.25 10.30 8.31
C TYR A 131 1.55 9.96 7.58
N ALA A 132 2.00 10.79 6.66
CA ALA A 132 3.27 10.59 5.97
C ALA A 132 4.47 10.67 6.93
N ARG A 133 4.49 11.70 7.81
CA ARG A 133 5.50 11.80 8.88
C ARG A 133 5.48 10.60 9.81
N LEU A 134 4.28 10.13 10.20
CA LEU A 134 4.15 8.96 11.06
C LEU A 134 4.72 7.72 10.40
N ALA A 135 4.37 7.48 9.14
CA ALA A 135 4.83 6.33 8.37
C ALA A 135 6.36 6.33 8.22
N GLU A 136 6.96 7.47 7.88
CA GLU A 136 8.42 7.61 7.77
C GLU A 136 9.10 7.40 9.14
N LYS A 137 8.58 8.02 10.20
CA LYS A 137 9.12 7.92 11.56
C LYS A 137 9.19 6.47 12.06
N VAL A 138 8.24 5.63 11.69
CA VAL A 138 8.21 4.21 12.09
C VAL A 138 8.94 3.29 11.11
N GLY A 139 9.56 3.83 10.07
CA GLY A 139 10.42 3.09 9.14
C GLY A 139 9.71 2.47 7.95
N LEU A 140 8.48 2.87 7.63
CA LEU A 140 7.81 2.41 6.40
C LEU A 140 8.52 2.97 5.15
N ALA A 141 8.42 2.24 4.05
CA ALA A 141 9.10 2.61 2.80
C ALA A 141 8.45 3.79 2.07
N GLY A 142 7.22 4.13 2.38
CA GLY A 142 6.49 5.19 1.71
C GLY A 142 5.00 5.21 2.01
N VAL A 143 4.28 5.98 1.20
CA VAL A 143 2.83 6.13 1.27
C VAL A 143 2.16 5.89 -0.07
N VAL A 144 0.87 5.56 -0.02
CA VAL A 144 -0.06 5.68 -1.15
C VAL A 144 -0.86 6.97 -0.97
N CYS A 145 -0.83 7.86 -1.96
CA CYS A 145 -1.40 9.20 -1.88
C CYS A 145 -1.92 9.66 -3.25
N SER A 146 -2.71 10.72 -3.28
CA SER A 146 -3.08 11.41 -4.53
C SER A 146 -1.85 12.09 -5.17
N ALA A 147 -1.84 12.19 -6.49
CA ALA A 147 -0.81 12.95 -7.20
C ALA A 147 -0.75 14.44 -6.78
N HIS A 148 -1.87 15.00 -6.36
CA HIS A 148 -1.96 16.38 -5.87
C HIS A 148 -1.30 16.59 -4.50
N GLU A 149 -1.10 15.53 -3.72
CA GLU A 149 -0.56 15.56 -2.37
C GLU A 149 0.98 15.39 -2.33
N ILE A 150 1.59 14.95 -3.43
CA ILE A 150 3.03 14.63 -3.48
C ILE A 150 3.89 15.79 -2.99
N LYS A 151 3.61 17.01 -3.47
CA LYS A 151 4.40 18.20 -3.07
C LYS A 151 4.35 18.41 -1.57
N ALA A 152 3.17 18.35 -0.98
CA ALA A 152 2.98 18.54 0.47
C ALA A 152 3.65 17.42 1.29
N ILE A 153 3.62 16.17 0.80
CA ILE A 153 4.31 15.04 1.44
C ILE A 153 5.83 15.26 1.40
N ARG A 154 6.39 15.69 0.27
CA ARG A 154 7.83 15.99 0.12
C ARG A 154 8.33 17.11 1.05
N GLU A 155 7.47 18.04 1.45
CA GLU A 155 7.82 19.09 2.41
C GLU A 155 8.06 18.55 3.83
N VAL A 156 7.62 17.33 4.12
CA VAL A 156 7.63 16.74 5.47
C VAL A 156 8.29 15.38 5.57
N THR A 157 8.79 14.84 4.45
CA THR A 157 9.48 13.55 4.37
C THR A 157 10.77 13.67 3.56
N GLY A 158 11.68 12.71 3.73
CA GLY A 158 12.93 12.64 2.96
C GLY A 158 12.74 12.25 1.49
N ASP A 159 13.77 12.47 0.69
CA ASP A 159 13.76 12.24 -0.76
C ASP A 159 13.57 10.78 -1.14
N ASP A 160 14.07 9.84 -0.32
CA ASP A 160 13.97 8.40 -0.55
C ASP A 160 12.60 7.81 -0.16
N PHE A 161 11.74 8.60 0.51
CA PHE A 161 10.42 8.15 0.92
C PHE A 161 9.49 8.03 -0.27
N LEU A 162 8.91 6.85 -0.51
CA LEU A 162 8.12 6.57 -1.71
C LEU A 162 6.73 7.22 -1.67
N CYS A 163 6.34 7.87 -2.76
CA CYS A 163 4.97 8.30 -3.01
C CYS A 163 4.41 7.47 -4.17
N VAL A 164 3.47 6.58 -3.87
CA VAL A 164 2.80 5.75 -4.88
C VAL A 164 1.41 6.31 -5.14
N THR A 165 1.11 6.63 -6.40
CA THR A 165 -0.12 7.32 -6.77
C THR A 165 -1.03 6.43 -7.61
N PRO A 166 -2.23 6.07 -7.12
CA PRO A 166 -3.25 5.42 -7.94
C PRO A 166 -3.96 6.42 -8.85
N GLY A 167 -4.73 5.91 -9.80
CA GLY A 167 -5.64 6.73 -10.59
C GLY A 167 -5.01 7.64 -11.64
N ILE A 168 -3.73 7.46 -11.98
CA ILE A 168 -3.09 8.22 -13.06
C ILE A 168 -3.65 7.77 -14.40
N ARG A 169 -4.26 8.72 -15.13
CA ARG A 169 -4.83 8.46 -16.45
C ARG A 169 -4.21 9.36 -17.50
N PRO A 170 -3.72 8.82 -18.60
CA PRO A 170 -3.40 9.63 -19.79
C PRO A 170 -4.65 10.37 -20.30
N THR A 171 -4.44 11.48 -21.01
CA THR A 171 -5.51 12.39 -21.48
C THR A 171 -6.60 11.74 -22.34
N HIS A 172 -6.35 10.54 -22.88
CA HIS A 172 -7.26 9.76 -23.73
C HIS A 172 -7.81 8.50 -23.04
N ALA A 173 -7.59 8.32 -21.77
CA ALA A 173 -8.16 7.17 -21.04
C ALA A 173 -9.62 7.45 -20.63
N ILE A 174 -10.45 6.41 -20.64
CA ILE A 174 -11.83 6.45 -20.16
C ILE A 174 -11.82 6.73 -18.64
N LYS A 175 -12.71 7.61 -18.18
CA LYS A 175 -12.91 7.84 -16.74
C LYS A 175 -13.74 6.71 -16.14
N ASP A 176 -13.18 5.96 -15.25
CA ASP A 176 -13.86 5.05 -14.32
C ASP A 176 -14.04 5.72 -12.96
N ASP A 177 -14.58 5.01 -11.98
CA ASP A 177 -14.95 5.46 -10.64
C ASP A 177 -13.77 5.69 -9.66
N GLN A 178 -12.55 5.79 -10.14
CA GLN A 178 -11.37 6.16 -9.34
C GLN A 178 -10.92 7.57 -9.63
#